data_31e278f7ffa33146f98b050b664844bb
#
_entry.id   31e278f7ffa33146f98b050b664844bb
#
_cell.length_a   1.000
_cell.length_b   1.000
_cell.length_c   1.000
_cell.angle_alpha   90.00
_cell.angle_beta   90.00
_cell.angle_gamma   90.00
#
_symmetry.space_group_name_H-M   'P 1'
#
loop_
_entity.id
_entity.type
_entity.pdbx_description
1 polymer ?
#
loop_
_entity_poly.entity_id
_entity_poly.type
_entity_poly.pdbx_seq_one_letter_code
_entity_poly.pdbx_strand_id
1 'polypeptide(L)'
;VLSSIMESQVLLLASQGIVDTSFIGLDSTPVAANTSQNNLKSFLPDRFKPDKQPNADRDCKLGVHTASNKLNEKNYAFYWGYKNHVLVDCISGLPLYELTTTADIHDSSVALDILASTHSFLPVTECTFLADKGYDVKNIYHQVHSFYQGECIIPLNKRNTKNPKLLPQGNPICEAGLAMWKDGTFSDNGRTRQKFCCPLKSSKHADCPCHHQNFYNGKRHRGCTKYMTLPDDLRLSIDRESSYFKRNYSLRTECERYNSRFKSTGQERMWVRNQTSVANLNTFAHISLLAVAVAVITTRSGQSYRKIKTVKRIA
;
A
#
# COMPACT_ATOMS: atom_id res chain seq x y z
N VAL A 1 21.87 -12.98 10.60
CA VAL A 1 23.11 -12.59 9.88
C VAL A 1 22.80 -11.76 8.64
N LEU A 2 22.01 -12.28 7.65
CA LEU A 2 21.73 -11.52 6.41
C LEU A 2 21.00 -10.20 6.71
N SER A 3 19.96 -10.22 7.55
CA SER A 3 19.26 -9.00 7.95
C SER A 3 20.20 -7.96 8.55
N SER A 4 21.09 -8.37 9.43
CA SER A 4 22.07 -7.45 10.04
C SER A 4 23.05 -6.85 9.02
N ILE A 5 23.39 -7.59 7.97
CA ILE A 5 24.21 -7.06 6.86
C ILE A 5 23.42 -5.98 6.10
N MET A 6 22.15 -6.27 5.78
CA MET A 6 21.28 -5.30 5.13
C MET A 6 21.11 -4.03 5.96
N GLU A 7 20.80 -4.18 7.25
CA GLU A 7 20.66 -3.07 8.20
C GLU A 7 21.94 -2.22 8.28
N SER A 8 23.12 -2.86 8.35
CA SER A 8 24.40 -2.16 8.37
C SER A 8 24.65 -1.33 7.12
N GLN A 9 24.25 -1.85 5.93
CA GLN A 9 24.36 -1.10 4.68
C GLN A 9 23.39 0.10 4.65
N VAL A 10 22.17 -0.09 5.13
CA VAL A 10 21.16 0.99 5.23
C VAL A 10 21.66 2.08 6.18
N LEU A 11 22.18 1.71 7.35
CA LEU A 11 22.74 2.66 8.31
C LEU A 11 23.95 3.43 7.75
N LEU A 12 24.81 2.74 6.99
CA LEU A 12 25.95 3.39 6.32
C LEU A 12 25.43 4.44 5.30
N LEU A 13 24.43 4.08 4.49
CA LEU A 13 23.85 5.00 3.50
C LEU A 13 23.11 6.16 4.18
N ALA A 14 22.45 5.91 5.29
CA ALA A 14 21.80 6.95 6.09
C ALA A 14 22.82 7.94 6.70
N SER A 15 23.93 7.42 7.22
CA SER A 15 25.02 8.26 7.76
C SER A 15 25.67 9.17 6.69
N GLN A 16 25.55 8.80 5.41
CA GLN A 16 26.01 9.61 4.28
C GLN A 16 24.92 10.52 3.70
N GLY A 17 23.73 10.57 4.32
CA GLY A 17 22.59 11.37 3.85
C GLY A 17 21.98 10.92 2.51
N ILE A 18 22.21 9.66 2.11
CA ILE A 18 21.67 9.11 0.86
C ILE A 18 20.28 8.51 1.07
N VAL A 19 20.04 7.97 2.23
CA VAL A 19 18.79 7.33 2.64
C VAL A 19 18.24 8.06 3.85
N ASP A 20 16.96 8.32 3.83
CA ASP A 20 16.24 8.83 4.99
C ASP A 20 14.83 8.21 5.09
N THR A 21 14.09 8.55 6.14
CA THR A 21 12.75 8.03 6.39
C THR A 21 11.65 9.06 6.16
N SER A 22 11.95 10.20 5.54
CA SER A 22 10.98 11.28 5.32
C SER A 22 9.85 10.87 4.38
N PHE A 23 10.17 10.15 3.29
CA PHE A 23 9.21 9.62 2.33
C PHE A 23 9.43 8.12 2.13
N ILE A 24 8.69 7.31 2.86
CA ILE A 24 8.83 5.86 2.82
C ILE A 24 7.63 5.22 2.13
N GLY A 25 7.89 4.27 1.25
CA GLY A 25 6.85 3.56 0.52
C GLY A 25 6.92 2.05 0.76
N LEU A 26 5.76 1.43 1.00
CA LEU A 26 5.65 -0.01 1.16
C LEU A 26 4.89 -0.62 -0.01
N ASP A 27 5.48 -1.66 -0.57
CA ASP A 27 4.87 -2.44 -1.65
C ASP A 27 5.29 -3.90 -1.56
N SER A 28 4.55 -4.77 -2.22
CA SER A 28 4.86 -6.20 -2.29
C SER A 28 5.03 -6.67 -3.73
N THR A 29 5.87 -7.66 -3.93
CA THR A 29 6.02 -8.32 -5.21
C THR A 29 5.88 -9.83 -5.08
N PRO A 30 5.13 -10.49 -6.00
CA PRO A 30 5.02 -11.94 -6.02
C PRO A 30 6.36 -12.59 -6.38
N VAL A 31 6.63 -13.72 -5.72
CA VAL A 31 7.81 -14.55 -5.89
C VAL A 31 7.33 -15.98 -6.12
N ALA A 32 7.39 -16.47 -7.35
CA ALA A 32 6.89 -17.79 -7.70
C ALA A 32 7.81 -18.89 -7.14
N ALA A 33 7.22 -19.86 -6.43
CA ALA A 33 7.94 -21.01 -5.89
C ALA A 33 8.43 -21.97 -6.99
N ASN A 34 9.46 -22.72 -6.65
CA ASN A 34 10.00 -23.78 -7.52
C ASN A 34 9.10 -25.03 -7.48
N THR A 35 8.00 -24.98 -8.20
CA THR A 35 7.04 -26.07 -8.30
C THR A 35 6.49 -26.23 -9.71
N SER A 36 6.15 -27.47 -10.07
CA SER A 36 5.56 -27.81 -11.38
C SER A 36 4.18 -27.17 -11.58
N GLN A 37 3.44 -26.91 -10.50
CA GLN A 37 2.14 -26.21 -10.56
C GLN A 37 2.22 -24.82 -11.18
N ASN A 38 3.37 -24.16 -11.09
CA ASN A 38 3.62 -22.87 -11.73
C ASN A 38 4.00 -22.97 -13.21
N ASN A 39 4.10 -24.18 -13.76
CA ASN A 39 4.40 -24.36 -15.17
C ASN A 39 3.15 -24.17 -16.02
N LEU A 40 3.06 -23.05 -16.74
CA LEU A 40 1.93 -22.70 -17.60
C LEU A 40 1.73 -23.65 -18.80
N LYS A 41 2.77 -24.43 -19.18
CA LYS A 41 2.69 -25.40 -20.30
C LYS A 41 1.85 -26.63 -19.96
N SER A 42 1.69 -26.97 -18.68
CA SER A 42 0.86 -28.10 -18.23
C SER A 42 -0.50 -27.55 -17.78
N PHE A 43 -1.50 -27.62 -18.67
CA PHE A 43 -2.86 -27.21 -18.33
C PHE A 43 -3.59 -28.30 -17.57
N LEU A 44 -3.84 -28.08 -16.29
CA LEU A 44 -4.74 -28.87 -15.45
C LEU A 44 -5.76 -27.91 -14.83
N PRO A 45 -7.08 -28.13 -15.03
CA PRO A 45 -8.12 -27.20 -14.59
C PRO A 45 -8.07 -26.85 -13.10
N ASP A 46 -7.64 -27.78 -12.26
CA ASP A 46 -7.64 -27.65 -10.80
C ASP A 46 -6.29 -27.37 -10.16
N ARG A 47 -5.26 -27.14 -10.96
CA ARG A 47 -3.86 -27.07 -10.46
C ARG A 47 -3.60 -25.92 -9.48
N PHE A 48 -4.39 -24.87 -9.53
CA PHE A 48 -4.27 -23.71 -8.67
C PHE A 48 -5.36 -23.67 -7.56
N LYS A 49 -6.02 -24.79 -7.26
CA LYS A 49 -6.93 -24.85 -6.12
C LYS A 49 -6.13 -24.87 -4.81
N PRO A 50 -6.62 -24.19 -3.74
CA PRO A 50 -5.92 -24.13 -2.46
C PRO A 50 -5.63 -25.49 -1.82
N ASP A 51 -6.45 -26.50 -2.11
CA ASP A 51 -6.29 -27.88 -1.62
C ASP A 51 -5.20 -28.68 -2.37
N LYS A 52 -4.66 -28.12 -3.46
CA LYS A 52 -3.63 -28.77 -4.30
C LYS A 52 -2.22 -28.36 -3.91
N GLN A 53 -1.92 -28.30 -2.62
CA GLN A 53 -0.61 -27.93 -2.09
C GLN A 53 0.53 -28.67 -2.81
N PRO A 54 1.53 -27.96 -3.35
CA PRO A 54 2.68 -28.57 -4.02
C PRO A 54 3.52 -29.44 -3.08
N ASN A 55 3.83 -30.67 -3.49
CA ASN A 55 4.72 -31.54 -2.74
C ASN A 55 6.19 -31.08 -2.80
N ALA A 56 6.58 -30.40 -3.90
CA ALA A 56 7.94 -29.95 -4.11
C ALA A 56 8.37 -28.81 -3.17
N ASP A 57 7.40 -27.98 -2.77
CA ASP A 57 7.58 -26.89 -1.80
C ASP A 57 6.33 -26.82 -0.92
N ARG A 58 6.45 -27.31 0.30
CA ARG A 58 5.31 -27.42 1.23
C ARG A 58 5.00 -26.12 1.96
N ASP A 59 5.94 -25.20 1.98
CA ASP A 59 5.78 -23.91 2.66
C ASP A 59 5.06 -22.89 1.77
N CYS A 60 5.21 -22.99 0.44
CA CYS A 60 4.57 -22.05 -0.47
C CYS A 60 3.05 -22.12 -0.38
N LYS A 61 2.37 -21.00 -0.57
CA LYS A 61 0.92 -20.89 -0.57
C LYS A 61 0.39 -20.32 -1.88
N LEU A 62 -0.90 -20.54 -2.13
CA LEU A 62 -1.57 -20.00 -3.30
C LEU A 62 -1.78 -18.51 -3.12
N GLY A 63 -1.18 -17.72 -4.00
CA GLY A 63 -1.38 -16.28 -4.11
C GLY A 63 -2.16 -15.90 -5.35
N VAL A 64 -2.71 -14.70 -5.33
CA VAL A 64 -3.41 -14.10 -6.47
C VAL A 64 -2.76 -12.76 -6.80
N HIS A 65 -2.27 -12.65 -8.02
CA HIS A 65 -1.87 -11.36 -8.57
C HIS A 65 -3.00 -10.80 -9.43
N THR A 66 -3.43 -9.59 -9.15
CA THR A 66 -4.46 -8.90 -9.93
C THR A 66 -3.84 -7.78 -10.75
N ALA A 67 -3.99 -7.84 -12.06
CA ALA A 67 -3.65 -6.75 -12.96
C ALA A 67 -4.95 -6.20 -13.58
N SER A 68 -5.08 -4.88 -13.64
CA SER A 68 -6.15 -4.23 -14.43
C SER A 68 -5.60 -3.89 -15.80
N ASN A 69 -6.33 -4.25 -16.84
CA ASN A 69 -6.01 -3.80 -18.20
C ASN A 69 -6.52 -2.36 -18.44
N LYS A 70 -6.26 -1.82 -19.63
CA LYS A 70 -6.71 -0.47 -20.03
C LYS A 70 -8.24 -0.28 -19.99
N LEU A 71 -9.00 -1.39 -20.03
CA LEU A 71 -10.47 -1.41 -19.98
C LEU A 71 -11.00 -1.58 -18.54
N ASN A 72 -10.14 -1.48 -17.52
CA ASN A 72 -10.46 -1.75 -16.11
C ASN A 72 -10.98 -3.18 -15.82
N GLU A 73 -10.76 -4.12 -16.71
CA GLU A 73 -11.03 -5.52 -16.45
C GLU A 73 -9.95 -6.09 -15.54
N LYS A 74 -10.37 -6.81 -14.51
CA LYS A 74 -9.45 -7.46 -13.58
C LYS A 74 -9.04 -8.82 -14.11
N ASN A 75 -7.78 -8.95 -14.43
CA ASN A 75 -7.16 -10.24 -14.71
C ASN A 75 -6.58 -10.81 -13.41
N TYR A 76 -6.95 -12.05 -13.10
CA TYR A 76 -6.46 -12.79 -11.93
C TYR A 76 -5.44 -13.80 -12.41
N ALA A 77 -4.20 -13.65 -11.94
CA ALA A 77 -3.15 -14.65 -12.15
C ALA A 77 -2.87 -15.34 -10.81
N PHE A 78 -3.16 -16.65 -10.76
CA PHE A 78 -2.84 -17.47 -9.59
C PHE A 78 -1.43 -18.01 -9.69
N TYR A 79 -0.75 -18.08 -8.55
CA TYR A 79 0.58 -18.68 -8.46
C TYR A 79 0.78 -19.33 -7.08
N TRP A 80 1.58 -20.37 -7.03
CA TRP A 80 2.10 -20.92 -5.80
C TRP A 80 3.41 -20.24 -5.46
N GLY A 81 3.55 -19.69 -4.28
CA GLY A 81 4.78 -18.97 -3.95
C GLY A 81 4.71 -18.19 -2.65
N TYR A 82 5.45 -17.09 -2.70
CA TYR A 82 5.73 -16.17 -1.61
C TYR A 82 5.49 -14.74 -2.08
N LYS A 83 5.53 -13.82 -1.13
CA LYS A 83 5.59 -12.38 -1.40
C LYS A 83 6.82 -11.80 -0.72
N ASN A 84 7.52 -10.95 -1.43
CA ASN A 84 8.52 -10.08 -0.84
C ASN A 84 7.93 -8.70 -0.62
N HIS A 85 7.83 -8.29 0.64
CA HIS A 85 7.37 -6.96 1.03
C HIS A 85 8.59 -6.11 1.29
N VAL A 86 8.66 -4.93 0.71
CA VAL A 86 9.83 -4.06 0.85
C VAL A 86 9.40 -2.64 1.19
N LEU A 87 10.02 -2.09 2.23
CA LEU A 87 9.96 -0.67 2.57
C LEU A 87 11.10 0.04 1.83
N VAL A 88 10.76 1.06 1.07
CA VAL A 88 11.68 1.79 0.19
C VAL A 88 11.69 3.26 0.60
N ASP A 89 12.86 3.86 0.68
CA ASP A 89 12.99 5.31 0.64
C ASP A 89 12.63 5.81 -0.75
N CYS A 90 11.52 6.53 -0.86
CA CYS A 90 10.97 7.00 -2.14
C CYS A 90 11.78 8.15 -2.77
N ILE A 91 12.74 8.73 -2.07
CA ILE A 91 13.63 9.76 -2.58
C ILE A 91 14.86 9.13 -3.23
N SER A 92 15.58 8.28 -2.49
CA SER A 92 16.74 7.57 -3.03
C SER A 92 16.34 6.40 -3.94
N GLY A 93 15.17 5.81 -3.71
CA GLY A 93 14.71 4.59 -4.36
C GLY A 93 15.45 3.36 -3.83
N LEU A 94 16.04 3.37 -2.65
CA LEU A 94 16.75 2.26 -2.02
C LEU A 94 15.88 1.56 -0.98
N PRO A 95 16.06 0.26 -0.76
CA PRO A 95 15.30 -0.49 0.23
C PRO A 95 15.81 -0.17 1.63
N LEU A 96 14.87 -0.03 2.57
CA LEU A 96 15.16 0.15 4.00
C LEU A 96 15.05 -1.16 4.75
N TYR A 97 14.02 -1.93 4.45
CA TYR A 97 13.73 -3.21 5.10
C TYR A 97 12.93 -4.12 4.18
N GLU A 98 13.04 -5.41 4.37
CA GLU A 98 12.27 -6.41 3.62
C GLU A 98 11.72 -7.50 4.52
N LEU A 99 10.63 -8.11 4.11
CA LEU A 99 10.03 -9.27 4.75
C LEU A 99 9.47 -10.22 3.70
N THR A 100 9.88 -11.46 3.72
CA THR A 100 9.33 -12.51 2.84
C THR A 100 8.28 -13.32 3.58
N THR A 101 7.06 -13.35 3.05
CA THR A 101 5.93 -14.14 3.56
C THR A 101 5.46 -15.17 2.55
N THR A 102 4.57 -16.06 2.97
CA THR A 102 3.80 -16.89 2.04
C THR A 102 2.81 -16.05 1.23
N ALA A 103 2.45 -16.51 0.03
CA ALA A 103 1.69 -15.70 -0.92
C ALA A 103 0.23 -15.43 -0.51
N ASP A 104 -0.32 -16.17 0.45
CA ASP A 104 -1.66 -15.99 1.02
C ASP A 104 -1.76 -14.86 2.04
N ILE A 105 -0.63 -14.41 2.60
CA ILE A 105 -0.60 -13.32 3.57
C ILE A 105 -1.01 -11.99 2.91
N HIS A 106 -1.92 -11.28 3.54
CA HIS A 106 -2.39 -9.98 3.03
C HIS A 106 -1.34 -8.89 3.30
N ASP A 107 -1.06 -8.07 2.29
CA ASP A 107 0.03 -7.08 2.33
C ASP A 107 -0.09 -6.10 3.50
N SER A 108 -1.30 -5.64 3.82
CA SER A 108 -1.52 -4.71 4.95
C SER A 108 -1.31 -5.34 6.33
N SER A 109 -1.31 -6.67 6.45
CA SER A 109 -1.14 -7.32 7.76
C SER A 109 0.30 -7.27 8.28
N VAL A 110 1.28 -7.12 7.40
CA VAL A 110 2.70 -7.06 7.74
C VAL A 110 3.25 -5.63 7.80
N ALA A 111 2.45 -4.64 7.43
CA ALA A 111 2.91 -3.25 7.33
C ALA A 111 3.46 -2.70 8.66
N LEU A 112 2.77 -2.97 9.75
CA LEU A 112 3.17 -2.49 11.07
C LEU A 112 4.43 -3.19 11.58
N ASP A 113 4.59 -4.48 11.32
CA ASP A 113 5.78 -5.25 11.69
C ASP A 113 7.01 -4.73 10.93
N ILE A 114 6.86 -4.42 9.64
CA ILE A 114 7.92 -3.84 8.81
C ILE A 114 8.32 -2.45 9.32
N LEU A 115 7.35 -1.59 9.64
CA LEU A 115 7.62 -0.27 10.20
C LEU A 115 8.32 -0.37 11.56
N ALA A 116 7.87 -1.26 12.44
CA ALA A 116 8.47 -1.47 13.76
C ALA A 116 9.89 -2.02 13.65
N SER A 117 10.12 -3.00 12.78
CA SER A 117 11.46 -3.56 12.53
C SER A 117 12.42 -2.51 11.96
N THR A 118 11.94 -1.69 11.02
CA THR A 118 12.76 -0.58 10.51
C THR A 118 13.09 0.42 11.60
N HIS A 119 12.08 0.83 12.39
CA HIS A 119 12.25 1.81 13.47
C HIS A 119 13.25 1.34 14.53
N SER A 120 13.42 0.02 14.71
CA SER A 120 14.34 -0.53 15.71
C SER A 120 15.82 -0.24 15.44
N PHE A 121 16.22 0.00 14.20
CA PHE A 121 17.60 0.33 13.82
C PHE A 121 17.74 1.67 13.09
N LEU A 122 16.72 2.10 12.35
CA LEU A 122 16.67 3.39 11.66
C LEU A 122 15.41 4.14 12.10
N PRO A 123 15.52 5.27 12.83
CA PRO A 123 14.34 5.98 13.32
C PRO A 123 13.36 6.34 12.20
N VAL A 124 12.12 5.91 12.35
CA VAL A 124 11.00 6.29 11.47
C VAL A 124 10.15 7.26 12.28
N THR A 125 10.34 8.55 12.06
CA THR A 125 9.60 9.63 12.74
C THR A 125 9.26 10.73 11.74
N GLU A 126 8.12 11.40 11.92
CA GLU A 126 7.66 12.48 11.03
C GLU A 126 7.61 12.08 9.54
N CYS A 127 7.41 10.79 9.28
CA CYS A 127 7.47 10.22 7.94
C CYS A 127 6.17 10.45 7.14
N THR A 128 6.31 10.58 5.84
CA THR A 128 5.20 10.42 4.90
C THR A 128 5.18 8.97 4.39
N PHE A 129 4.20 8.20 4.86
CA PHE A 129 4.04 6.79 4.51
C PHE A 129 3.17 6.63 3.26
N LEU A 130 3.75 6.05 2.22
CA LEU A 130 3.17 5.88 0.89
C LEU A 130 2.83 4.40 0.66
N ALA A 131 1.59 4.09 0.30
CA ALA A 131 1.23 2.73 -0.06
C ALA A 131 0.04 2.71 -1.03
N ASP A 132 -0.25 1.56 -1.60
CA ASP A 132 -1.41 1.39 -2.46
C ASP A 132 -2.71 1.26 -1.64
N LYS A 133 -3.86 1.22 -2.33
CA LYS A 133 -5.19 1.08 -1.70
C LYS A 133 -5.38 -0.24 -0.93
N GLY A 134 -4.50 -1.22 -1.10
CA GLY A 134 -4.50 -2.47 -0.34
C GLY A 134 -4.16 -2.25 1.13
N TYR A 135 -3.37 -1.22 1.41
CA TYR A 135 -2.93 -0.81 2.75
C TYR A 135 -3.88 0.19 3.43
N ASP A 136 -5.03 0.50 2.84
CA ASP A 136 -6.02 1.42 3.42
C ASP A 136 -6.73 0.77 4.61
N VAL A 137 -6.03 0.62 5.73
CA VAL A 137 -6.48 -0.02 6.97
C VAL A 137 -6.30 0.91 8.15
N LYS A 138 -7.35 1.09 8.97
CA LYS A 138 -7.40 2.06 10.09
C LYS A 138 -6.17 2.01 11.00
N ASN A 139 -5.71 0.81 11.36
CA ASN A 139 -4.60 0.64 12.28
C ASN A 139 -3.28 1.21 11.72
N ILE A 140 -3.05 1.14 10.42
CA ILE A 140 -1.86 1.72 9.79
C ILE A 140 -1.85 3.24 9.97
N TYR A 141 -2.96 3.91 9.67
CA TYR A 141 -3.05 5.36 9.85
C TYR A 141 -2.87 5.78 11.31
N HIS A 142 -3.51 5.04 12.21
CA HIS A 142 -3.40 5.33 13.63
C HIS A 142 -1.96 5.18 14.13
N GLN A 143 -1.28 4.10 13.75
CA GLN A 143 0.11 3.86 14.16
C GLN A 143 1.06 4.89 13.56
N VAL A 144 0.93 5.18 12.25
CA VAL A 144 1.76 6.18 11.58
C VAL A 144 1.59 7.56 12.20
N HIS A 145 0.34 7.97 12.44
CA HIS A 145 0.07 9.30 13.01
C HIS A 145 0.45 9.40 14.50
N SER A 146 0.04 8.41 15.33
CA SER A 146 0.15 8.55 16.79
C SER A 146 1.50 8.12 17.33
N PHE A 147 2.15 7.12 16.71
CA PHE A 147 3.44 6.60 17.18
C PHE A 147 4.60 7.20 16.40
N TYR A 148 4.53 7.19 15.06
CA TYR A 148 5.61 7.72 14.23
C TYR A 148 5.49 9.21 13.94
N GLN A 149 4.42 9.89 14.41
CA GLN A 149 4.15 11.32 14.19
C GLN A 149 4.14 11.71 12.70
N GLY A 150 3.83 10.75 11.86
CA GLY A 150 3.85 10.87 10.41
C GLY A 150 2.46 11.04 9.79
N GLU A 151 2.41 11.04 8.48
CA GLU A 151 1.18 11.06 7.70
C GLU A 151 1.10 9.90 6.72
N CYS A 152 -0.12 9.55 6.30
CA CYS A 152 -0.36 8.51 5.31
C CYS A 152 -0.87 9.09 4.00
N ILE A 153 -0.23 8.75 2.90
CA ILE A 153 -0.65 9.06 1.53
C ILE A 153 -1.08 7.74 0.86
N ILE A 154 -2.30 7.31 1.16
CA ILE A 154 -2.87 6.03 0.69
C ILE A 154 -4.22 6.31 0.04
N PRO A 155 -4.48 5.83 -1.20
CA PRO A 155 -5.78 5.96 -1.85
C PRO A 155 -6.87 5.22 -1.06
N LEU A 156 -8.06 5.80 -1.00
CA LEU A 156 -9.20 5.18 -0.32
C LEU A 156 -9.62 3.88 -1.02
N ASN A 157 -9.68 2.81 -0.26
CA ASN A 157 -10.24 1.56 -0.73
C ASN A 157 -11.75 1.52 -0.49
N LYS A 158 -12.52 1.58 -1.55
CA LYS A 158 -14.00 1.53 -1.52
C LYS A 158 -14.53 0.12 -1.24
N ARG A 159 -13.88 -0.64 -0.34
CA ARG A 159 -14.33 -2.01 0.01
C ARG A 159 -15.79 -1.97 0.44
N ASN A 160 -16.64 -2.77 -0.23
CA ASN A 160 -17.99 -3.23 0.19
C ASN A 160 -18.72 -2.37 1.25
N THR A 161 -18.58 -1.06 1.19
CA THR A 161 -19.42 -0.20 2.00
C THR A 161 -20.81 -0.27 1.39
N LYS A 162 -21.67 -1.07 2.00
CA LYS A 162 -23.10 -1.10 1.66
C LYS A 162 -23.76 0.27 1.83
N ASN A 163 -23.00 1.34 2.09
CA ASN A 163 -23.46 2.73 2.22
C ASN A 163 -22.57 3.55 3.15
N PRO A 164 -22.55 4.85 3.00
CA PRO A 164 -23.05 5.65 1.88
C PRO A 164 -22.00 5.69 0.76
N LYS A 165 -22.44 5.92 -0.47
CA LYS A 165 -21.51 6.33 -1.53
C LYS A 165 -20.81 7.58 -1.00
N LEU A 166 -19.49 7.50 -0.82
CA LEU A 166 -18.67 8.62 -0.35
C LEU A 166 -17.92 9.23 -1.53
N LEU A 167 -17.81 10.54 -1.54
CA LEU A 167 -16.86 11.24 -2.38
C LEU A 167 -15.43 10.96 -1.90
N PRO A 168 -14.39 11.23 -2.73
CA PRO A 168 -12.99 11.09 -2.32
C PRO A 168 -12.66 11.79 -1.01
N GLN A 169 -13.23 12.97 -0.75
CA GLN A 169 -13.06 13.73 0.48
C GLN A 169 -13.91 13.23 1.66
N GLY A 170 -14.61 12.10 1.52
CA GLY A 170 -15.35 11.46 2.61
C GLY A 170 -16.78 11.95 2.82
N ASN A 171 -17.28 12.93 2.05
CA ASN A 171 -18.67 13.37 2.14
C ASN A 171 -19.61 12.32 1.53
N PRO A 172 -20.74 11.99 2.17
CA PRO A 172 -21.72 11.08 1.61
C PRO A 172 -22.45 11.70 0.42
N ILE A 173 -22.86 10.83 -0.50
CA ILE A 173 -23.71 11.18 -1.63
C ILE A 173 -25.14 10.76 -1.28
N CYS A 174 -26.12 11.62 -1.55
CA CYS A 174 -27.52 11.28 -1.36
C CYS A 174 -28.03 10.35 -2.49
N GLU A 175 -29.27 9.87 -2.38
CA GLU A 175 -29.87 8.97 -3.39
C GLU A 175 -29.98 9.59 -4.78
N ALA A 176 -30.12 10.92 -4.84
CA ALA A 176 -30.13 11.67 -6.08
C ALA A 176 -28.74 11.99 -6.65
N GLY A 177 -27.67 11.45 -6.07
CA GLY A 177 -26.30 11.67 -6.55
C GLY A 177 -25.68 13.00 -6.11
N LEU A 178 -26.34 13.78 -5.24
CA LEU A 178 -25.83 15.08 -4.77
C LEU A 178 -24.88 14.89 -3.58
N ALA A 179 -23.74 15.61 -3.59
CA ALA A 179 -22.82 15.67 -2.47
C ALA A 179 -23.48 16.33 -1.24
N MET A 180 -23.48 15.65 -0.11
CA MET A 180 -24.07 16.21 1.11
C MET A 180 -23.06 17.11 1.84
N TRP A 181 -23.55 18.15 2.49
CA TRP A 181 -22.74 19.10 3.25
C TRP A 181 -22.66 18.71 4.72
N LYS A 182 -21.53 19.01 5.36
CA LYS A 182 -21.38 18.88 6.81
C LYS A 182 -22.31 19.89 7.52
N ASP A 183 -23.10 19.43 8.47
CA ASP A 183 -24.07 20.21 9.24
C ASP A 183 -23.88 20.00 10.75
N GLY A 184 -22.64 20.15 11.21
CA GLY A 184 -22.26 20.05 12.62
C GLY A 184 -21.94 18.62 13.08
N THR A 185 -21.31 18.57 14.24
CA THR A 185 -20.98 17.34 14.96
C THR A 185 -21.73 17.33 16.31
N PHE A 186 -22.05 16.13 16.79
CA PHE A 186 -22.65 15.97 18.12
C PHE A 186 -22.22 14.62 18.73
N SER A 187 -22.30 14.55 20.05
CA SER A 187 -22.03 13.30 20.77
C SER A 187 -23.33 12.53 20.99
N ASP A 188 -23.31 11.24 20.70
CA ASP A 188 -24.44 10.33 20.90
C ASP A 188 -23.90 9.01 21.49
N ASN A 189 -24.29 8.69 22.73
CA ASN A 189 -23.84 7.50 23.46
C ASN A 189 -22.31 7.30 23.46
N GLY A 190 -21.56 8.37 23.72
CA GLY A 190 -20.09 8.34 23.75
C GLY A 190 -19.43 8.24 22.38
N ARG A 191 -20.21 8.40 21.29
CA ARG A 191 -19.70 8.40 19.91
C ARG A 191 -19.86 9.78 19.31
N THR A 192 -18.81 10.32 18.74
CA THR A 192 -18.90 11.55 17.94
C THR A 192 -19.53 11.24 16.59
N ARG A 193 -20.62 11.92 16.27
CA ARG A 193 -21.34 11.77 15.00
C ARG A 193 -21.29 13.06 14.19
N GLN A 194 -21.02 12.94 12.91
CA GLN A 194 -21.14 14.02 11.95
C GLN A 194 -22.51 13.97 11.30
N LYS A 195 -23.22 15.07 11.35
CA LYS A 195 -24.44 15.28 10.59
C LYS A 195 -24.10 15.81 9.21
N PHE A 196 -24.69 15.23 8.19
CA PHE A 196 -24.64 15.70 6.81
C PHE A 196 -26.05 16.06 6.37
N CYS A 197 -26.18 17.14 5.63
CA CYS A 197 -27.47 17.61 5.10
C CYS A 197 -27.43 17.69 3.57
N CYS A 198 -28.62 17.63 2.98
CA CYS A 198 -28.83 17.87 1.57
C CYS A 198 -28.32 19.28 1.17
N PRO A 199 -27.57 19.44 0.07
CA PRO A 199 -27.13 20.76 -0.40
C PRO A 199 -28.27 21.70 -0.76
N LEU A 200 -29.46 21.13 -1.03
CA LEU A 200 -30.69 21.90 -1.32
C LEU A 200 -31.49 22.25 -0.06
N LYS A 201 -30.98 21.95 1.15
CA LYS A 201 -31.59 22.34 2.42
C LYS A 201 -31.77 23.86 2.46
N SER A 202 -32.98 24.28 2.76
CA SER A 202 -33.38 25.69 2.84
C SER A 202 -33.48 26.41 1.47
N SER A 203 -33.30 25.75 0.35
CA SER A 203 -33.63 26.35 -0.95
C SER A 203 -35.12 26.57 -1.10
N LYS A 204 -35.50 27.75 -1.61
CA LYS A 204 -36.91 28.10 -1.85
C LYS A 204 -37.47 27.51 -3.15
N HIS A 205 -36.57 27.14 -4.09
CA HIS A 205 -36.93 26.78 -5.48
C HIS A 205 -36.18 25.55 -5.97
N ALA A 206 -35.87 24.61 -5.07
CA ALA A 206 -35.13 23.44 -5.53
C ALA A 206 -36.08 22.41 -6.13
N ASP A 207 -36.01 22.22 -7.43
CA ASP A 207 -36.39 20.97 -8.06
C ASP A 207 -35.46 19.87 -7.55
N CYS A 208 -35.84 19.29 -6.39
CA CYS A 208 -35.08 18.21 -5.82
C CYS A 208 -35.33 16.94 -6.64
N PRO A 209 -34.30 16.34 -7.23
CA PRO A 209 -34.46 15.10 -7.98
C PRO A 209 -34.78 13.89 -7.09
N CYS A 210 -34.85 14.08 -5.77
CA CYS A 210 -35.27 13.05 -4.81
C CYS A 210 -36.80 13.06 -4.66
N HIS A 211 -37.40 11.88 -4.76
CA HIS A 211 -38.84 11.69 -4.47
C HIS A 211 -39.18 11.67 -2.99
N HIS A 212 -38.41 12.33 -2.13
CA HIS A 212 -38.64 12.40 -0.69
C HIS A 212 -39.69 13.48 -0.36
N GLN A 213 -40.95 13.20 -0.61
CA GLN A 213 -42.08 14.11 -0.30
C GLN A 213 -42.14 14.51 1.20
N ASN A 214 -41.63 13.67 2.07
CA ASN A 214 -41.66 13.90 3.52
C ASN A 214 -40.71 14.98 4.02
N PHE A 215 -39.83 15.51 3.19
CA PHE A 215 -38.87 16.55 3.58
C PHE A 215 -39.31 17.97 3.21
N TYR A 216 -40.46 18.11 2.58
CA TYR A 216 -41.05 19.40 2.30
C TYR A 216 -42.18 19.71 3.28
N ASN A 217 -42.07 20.77 4.04
CA ASN A 217 -43.08 21.19 5.04
C ASN A 217 -43.92 22.42 4.58
N GLY A 218 -44.00 22.67 3.29
CA GLY A 218 -44.77 23.78 2.70
C GLY A 218 -44.07 25.16 2.72
N LYS A 219 -43.00 25.30 3.51
CA LYS A 219 -42.28 26.59 3.63
C LYS A 219 -40.81 26.49 3.18
N ARG A 220 -40.13 25.40 3.47
CA ARG A 220 -38.73 25.20 3.17
C ARG A 220 -38.46 23.72 2.91
N HIS A 221 -37.61 23.44 1.95
CA HIS A 221 -37.11 22.11 1.74
C HIS A 221 -36.15 21.72 2.86
N ARG A 222 -36.50 20.72 3.67
CA ARG A 222 -35.67 20.24 4.77
C ARG A 222 -34.51 19.38 4.27
N GLY A 223 -34.66 18.73 3.13
CA GLY A 223 -33.70 17.83 2.56
C GLY A 223 -33.50 16.55 3.38
N CYS A 224 -32.78 15.61 2.83
CA CYS A 224 -32.37 14.42 3.57
C CYS A 224 -31.19 14.72 4.48
N THR A 225 -31.12 13.99 5.59
CA THR A 225 -30.04 14.08 6.57
C THR A 225 -29.44 12.71 6.74
N LYS A 226 -28.11 12.62 6.77
CA LYS A 226 -27.38 11.40 7.12
C LYS A 226 -26.52 11.67 8.35
N TYR A 227 -26.52 10.71 9.27
CA TYR A 227 -25.67 10.73 10.45
C TYR A 227 -24.63 9.66 10.28
N MET A 228 -23.38 10.09 10.24
CA MET A 228 -22.25 9.18 10.22
C MET A 228 -21.57 9.28 11.58
N THR A 229 -21.35 8.15 12.23
CA THR A 229 -20.39 8.12 13.31
C THR A 229 -19.09 8.58 12.69
N LEU A 230 -18.52 9.69 13.21
CA LEU A 230 -17.14 9.97 12.93
C LEU A 230 -16.40 8.87 13.68
N PRO A 231 -15.85 7.88 12.98
CA PRO A 231 -14.78 7.16 13.61
C PRO A 231 -13.67 8.20 13.83
N ASP A 232 -12.85 7.99 14.83
CA ASP A 232 -11.50 8.51 14.87
C ASP A 232 -10.73 7.81 13.75
N ASP A 233 -11.15 8.03 12.53
CA ASP A 233 -10.66 7.36 11.36
C ASP A 233 -9.98 8.39 10.47
N LEU A 234 -8.70 8.60 10.78
CA LEU A 234 -7.81 9.49 10.05
C LEU A 234 -7.87 9.26 8.53
N ARG A 235 -8.24 8.05 8.10
CA ARG A 235 -8.43 7.71 6.67
C ARG A 235 -9.42 8.64 5.97
N LEU A 236 -10.48 9.03 6.67
CA LEU A 236 -11.57 9.81 6.07
C LEU A 236 -11.32 11.31 6.11
N SER A 237 -10.36 11.78 6.89
CA SER A 237 -9.98 13.20 6.96
C SER A 237 -9.05 13.65 5.82
N ILE A 238 -8.42 12.70 5.12
CA ILE A 238 -7.45 13.00 4.07
C ILE A 238 -8.16 13.45 2.79
N ASP A 239 -7.81 14.65 2.30
CA ASP A 239 -8.25 15.15 1.01
C ASP A 239 -7.39 14.57 -0.12
N ARG A 240 -7.90 13.52 -0.74
CA ARG A 240 -7.22 12.80 -1.82
C ARG A 240 -7.29 13.50 -3.18
N GLU A 241 -8.09 14.55 -3.29
CA GLU A 241 -8.16 15.36 -4.51
C GLU A 241 -7.18 16.53 -4.48
N SER A 242 -6.59 16.83 -3.33
CA SER A 242 -5.61 17.90 -3.18
C SER A 242 -4.39 17.69 -4.08
N SER A 243 -3.79 18.79 -4.51
CA SER A 243 -2.51 18.77 -5.26
C SER A 243 -1.37 18.21 -4.41
N TYR A 244 -1.44 18.41 -3.10
CA TYR A 244 -0.50 17.83 -2.12
C TYR A 244 -0.53 16.31 -2.16
N PHE A 245 -1.71 15.71 -2.02
CA PHE A 245 -1.86 14.26 -2.07
C PHE A 245 -1.36 13.69 -3.40
N LYS A 246 -1.80 14.25 -4.53
CA LYS A 246 -1.44 13.77 -5.87
C LYS A 246 0.06 13.84 -6.13
N ARG A 247 0.71 14.92 -5.72
CA ARG A 247 2.16 15.09 -5.87
C ARG A 247 2.93 14.06 -5.03
N ASN A 248 2.59 13.93 -3.75
CA ASN A 248 3.29 12.99 -2.87
C ASN A 248 3.00 11.53 -3.24
N TYR A 249 1.77 11.20 -3.62
CA TYR A 249 1.43 9.84 -4.07
C TYR A 249 2.24 9.43 -5.31
N SER A 250 2.63 10.35 -6.17
CA SER A 250 3.46 10.05 -7.34
C SER A 250 4.84 9.47 -6.98
N LEU A 251 5.37 9.78 -5.79
CA LEU A 251 6.63 9.23 -5.28
C LEU A 251 6.55 7.71 -5.06
N ARG A 252 5.34 7.15 -4.84
CA ARG A 252 5.14 5.70 -4.71
C ARG A 252 5.64 4.92 -5.93
N THR A 253 5.73 5.54 -7.11
CA THR A 253 6.31 4.89 -8.30
C THR A 253 7.74 4.40 -8.08
N GLU A 254 8.47 4.93 -7.09
CA GLU A 254 9.80 4.40 -6.74
C GLU A 254 9.73 2.99 -6.16
N CYS A 255 8.65 2.62 -5.45
CA CYS A 255 8.44 1.23 -5.01
C CYS A 255 8.29 0.29 -6.20
N GLU A 256 7.52 0.69 -7.23
CA GLU A 256 7.34 -0.10 -8.45
C GLU A 256 8.66 -0.22 -9.24
N ARG A 257 9.42 0.87 -9.34
CA ARG A 257 10.75 0.87 -9.94
C ARG A 257 11.73 0.01 -9.17
N TYR A 258 11.64 0.03 -7.84
CA TYR A 258 12.45 -0.83 -6.99
C TYR A 258 12.10 -2.30 -7.19
N ASN A 259 10.82 -2.66 -7.16
CA ASN A 259 10.36 -4.02 -7.43
C ASN A 259 10.81 -4.53 -8.81
N SER A 260 10.84 -3.67 -9.83
CA SER A 260 11.40 -4.02 -11.13
C SER A 260 12.91 -4.33 -11.08
N ARG A 261 13.67 -3.55 -10.29
CA ARG A 261 15.11 -3.82 -10.07
C ARG A 261 15.35 -5.11 -9.31
N PHE A 262 14.57 -5.34 -8.26
CA PHE A 262 14.60 -6.58 -7.49
C PHE A 262 14.31 -7.80 -8.39
N LYS A 263 13.28 -7.76 -9.20
CA LYS A 263 12.97 -8.83 -10.15
C LYS A 263 14.10 -9.08 -11.15
N SER A 264 14.79 -8.04 -11.60
CA SER A 264 15.92 -8.17 -12.54
C SER A 264 17.15 -8.85 -11.93
N THR A 265 17.20 -9.07 -10.60
CA THR A 265 18.19 -9.93 -9.95
C THR A 265 17.86 -11.43 -10.06
N GLY A 266 16.73 -11.78 -10.66
CA GLY A 266 16.30 -13.17 -10.85
C GLY A 266 15.29 -13.68 -9.80
N GLN A 267 14.82 -12.81 -8.92
CA GLN A 267 13.93 -13.19 -7.80
C GLN A 267 12.44 -13.34 -8.19
N GLU A 268 12.09 -13.20 -9.46
CA GLU A 268 10.72 -13.38 -9.91
C GLU A 268 10.23 -14.82 -9.79
N ARG A 269 11.14 -15.79 -10.01
CA ARG A 269 10.88 -17.21 -9.87
C ARG A 269 12.02 -17.88 -9.12
N MET A 270 11.71 -18.51 -8.01
CA MET A 270 12.69 -19.18 -7.18
C MET A 270 13.17 -20.50 -7.80
N TRP A 271 14.43 -20.81 -7.54
CA TRP A 271 15.08 -22.08 -7.85
C TRP A 271 15.42 -22.87 -6.58
N VAL A 272 15.25 -22.27 -5.41
CA VAL A 272 15.26 -22.92 -4.10
C VAL A 272 13.83 -23.22 -3.64
N ARG A 273 13.72 -23.99 -2.57
CA ARG A 273 12.45 -24.39 -1.93
C ARG A 273 12.50 -24.01 -0.46
N ASN A 274 11.36 -24.03 0.20
CA ASN A 274 11.02 -23.61 1.56
C ASN A 274 11.18 -22.10 1.81
N GLN A 275 10.39 -21.62 2.77
CA GLN A 275 10.28 -20.19 3.06
C GLN A 275 11.61 -19.59 3.52
N THR A 276 12.38 -20.28 4.35
CA THR A 276 13.65 -19.76 4.87
C THR A 276 14.68 -19.55 3.76
N SER A 277 14.81 -20.51 2.83
CA SER A 277 15.74 -20.39 1.71
C SER A 277 15.33 -19.29 0.74
N VAL A 278 14.02 -19.15 0.49
CA VAL A 278 13.48 -18.05 -0.35
C VAL A 278 13.72 -16.70 0.30
N ALA A 279 13.43 -16.56 1.61
CA ALA A 279 13.70 -15.34 2.35
C ALA A 279 15.18 -14.95 2.30
N ASN A 280 16.08 -15.90 2.55
CA ASN A 280 17.52 -15.66 2.50
C ASN A 280 17.98 -15.16 1.12
N LEU A 281 17.46 -15.75 0.02
CA LEU A 281 17.80 -15.28 -1.33
C LEU A 281 17.22 -13.89 -1.63
N ASN A 282 16.02 -13.60 -1.17
CA ASN A 282 15.43 -12.27 -1.31
C ASN A 282 16.28 -11.23 -0.55
N THR A 283 16.62 -11.50 0.72
CA THR A 283 17.48 -10.61 1.52
C THR A 283 18.84 -10.42 0.83
N PHE A 284 19.42 -11.49 0.28
CA PHE A 284 20.69 -11.41 -0.45
C PHE A 284 20.59 -10.53 -1.71
N ALA A 285 19.47 -10.58 -2.42
CA ALA A 285 19.23 -9.70 -3.55
C ALA A 285 19.16 -8.21 -3.13
N HIS A 286 18.48 -7.92 -2.01
CA HIS A 286 18.45 -6.56 -1.46
C HIS A 286 19.84 -6.08 -1.01
N ILE A 287 20.61 -6.93 -0.33
CA ILE A 287 22.00 -6.65 0.03
C ILE A 287 22.85 -6.33 -1.21
N SER A 288 22.66 -7.09 -2.29
CA SER A 288 23.39 -6.86 -3.54
C SER A 288 23.04 -5.50 -4.17
N LEU A 289 21.77 -5.11 -4.14
CA LEU A 289 21.33 -3.81 -4.64
C LEU A 289 21.86 -2.65 -3.78
N LEU A 290 21.90 -2.81 -2.46
CA LEU A 290 22.48 -1.85 -1.53
C LEU A 290 24.01 -1.77 -1.69
N ALA A 291 24.66 -2.89 -1.90
CA ALA A 291 26.11 -2.93 -2.12
C ALA A 291 26.53 -2.11 -3.35
N VAL A 292 25.69 -2.07 -4.40
CA VAL A 292 25.93 -1.18 -5.55
C VAL A 292 25.92 0.28 -5.13
N ALA A 293 24.94 0.68 -4.30
CA ALA A 293 24.85 2.05 -3.82
C ALA A 293 26.07 2.40 -2.92
N VAL A 294 26.44 1.51 -2.01
CA VAL A 294 27.62 1.67 -1.16
C VAL A 294 28.89 1.82 -2.02
N ALA A 295 29.08 0.94 -3.00
CA ALA A 295 30.27 0.99 -3.89
C ALA A 295 30.34 2.31 -4.68
N VAL A 296 29.22 2.76 -5.25
CA VAL A 296 29.16 4.04 -6.01
C VAL A 296 29.55 5.22 -5.14
N ILE A 297 29.05 5.25 -3.91
CA ILE A 297 29.31 6.35 -2.98
C ILE A 297 30.76 6.32 -2.51
N THR A 298 31.24 5.15 -2.09
CA THR A 298 32.61 4.98 -1.60
C THR A 298 33.64 5.31 -2.67
N THR A 299 33.41 4.91 -3.93
CA THR A 299 34.33 5.16 -5.03
C THR A 299 34.17 6.55 -5.64
N ARG A 300 33.15 7.31 -5.26
CA ARG A 300 32.78 8.60 -5.87
C ARG A 300 32.70 8.54 -7.40
N SER A 301 32.24 7.40 -7.92
CA SER A 301 32.33 7.07 -9.35
C SER A 301 31.43 7.94 -10.25
N GLY A 302 30.51 8.75 -9.70
CA GLY A 302 29.51 9.50 -10.47
C GLY A 302 28.48 8.63 -11.19
N GLN A 303 28.52 7.32 -11.00
CA GLN A 303 27.59 6.36 -11.59
C GLN A 303 26.25 6.39 -10.87
N SER A 304 25.18 6.00 -11.57
CA SER A 304 23.88 5.87 -10.96
C SER A 304 23.78 4.58 -10.12
N TYR A 305 23.67 4.71 -8.81
CA TYR A 305 23.50 3.59 -7.89
C TYR A 305 22.13 2.86 -8.04
N ARG A 306 21.21 3.43 -8.79
CA ARG A 306 19.89 2.80 -9.09
C ARG A 306 19.96 1.78 -10.23
N LYS A 307 21.07 1.64 -10.95
CA LYS A 307 21.17 0.77 -12.13
C LYS A 307 22.06 -0.43 -11.83
N ILE A 308 21.49 -1.64 -11.89
CA ILE A 308 22.26 -2.90 -11.72
C ILE A 308 23.41 -3.02 -12.72
N LYS A 309 23.25 -2.52 -13.95
CA LYS A 309 24.32 -2.48 -14.96
C LYS A 309 25.56 -1.70 -14.50
N THR A 310 25.43 -0.90 -13.46
CA THR A 310 26.56 -0.17 -12.86
C THR A 310 27.57 -1.13 -12.24
N VAL A 311 27.14 -2.26 -11.66
CA VAL A 311 28.06 -3.28 -11.11
C VAL A 311 29.06 -3.77 -12.14
N LYS A 312 28.63 -4.04 -13.38
CA LYS A 312 29.50 -4.48 -14.47
C LYS A 312 30.55 -3.46 -14.92
N ARG A 313 30.46 -2.21 -14.46
CA ARG A 313 31.40 -1.14 -14.79
C ARG A 313 32.32 -0.79 -13.62
N ILE A 314 32.00 -1.24 -12.42
CA ILE A 314 32.79 -1.02 -11.21
C ILE A 314 33.74 -2.20 -10.97
N ALA A 315 33.33 -3.42 -11.37
CA ALA A 315 34.16 -4.62 -11.37
C ALA A 315 35.08 -4.67 -12.59
#